data_2fb5b8b63d0406fa5900fe005355cfbd
#
_entry.id   2fb5b8b63d0406fa5900fe005355cfbd
#
_cell.length_a   1.000
_cell.length_b   1.000
_cell.length_c   1.000
_cell.angle_alpha   90.00
_cell.angle_beta   90.00
_cell.angle_gamma   90.00
#
_symmetry.space_group_name_H-M   'P 1'
#
loop_
_entity.id
_entity.type
_entity.pdbx_description
1 polymer ?
#
loop_
_entity_poly.entity_id
_entity_poly.type
_entity_poly.pdbx_seq_one_letter_code
_entity_poly.pdbx_strand_id
1 'polypeptide(L)'
;VEPEIMAQIDPADIAQKATTLAFFQCEKPVLAAVNGLAIGGAFTLALAAADQIYLSEHAWVRLPFASLGIAAELGSTFFLPRLLGLHKAKELLYYPDKIEAPALVELGLANAVLPHAELLEHTREQALRLIPPRGAGLSIRAMKRAMHLPLVASLSEALDLENEALGKLFRSQDFAEGITARVEKRAPQFSGC
;
A
#
# COMPACT_ATOMS: atom_id res chain seq x y z
N VAL A 1 -24.01 -0.46 7.21
CA VAL A 1 -23.70 0.00 5.84
C VAL A 1 -25.01 -0.03 5.07
N GLU A 2 -25.35 1.03 4.33
CA GLU A 2 -26.59 1.11 3.59
C GLU A 2 -26.63 0.06 2.48
N PRO A 3 -27.82 -0.57 2.22
CA PRO A 3 -27.94 -1.63 1.20
C PRO A 3 -27.46 -1.23 -0.20
N GLU A 4 -27.62 0.05 -0.55
CA GLU A 4 -27.17 0.60 -1.82
C GLU A 4 -25.63 0.64 -1.96
N ILE A 5 -24.91 0.86 -0.86
CA ILE A 5 -23.45 0.80 -0.81
C ILE A 5 -22.98 -0.65 -0.90
N MET A 6 -23.66 -1.55 -0.16
CA MET A 6 -23.33 -2.99 -0.21
C MET A 6 -23.50 -3.59 -1.62
N ALA A 7 -24.51 -3.15 -2.37
CA ALA A 7 -24.75 -3.60 -3.74
C ALA A 7 -23.65 -3.16 -4.74
N GLN A 8 -22.82 -2.19 -4.38
CA GLN A 8 -21.70 -1.72 -5.21
C GLN A 8 -20.37 -2.43 -4.89
N ILE A 9 -20.33 -3.23 -3.82
CA ILE A 9 -19.13 -3.96 -3.44
C ILE A 9 -19.07 -5.28 -4.22
N ASP A 10 -18.02 -5.44 -5.01
CA ASP A 10 -17.70 -6.73 -5.63
C ASP A 10 -16.98 -7.62 -4.61
N PRO A 11 -17.59 -8.69 -4.11
CA PRO A 11 -16.96 -9.58 -3.13
C PRO A 11 -15.78 -10.38 -3.72
N ALA A 12 -15.60 -10.38 -5.03
CA ALA A 12 -14.46 -11.00 -5.70
C ALA A 12 -13.24 -10.03 -5.79
N ASP A 13 -13.44 -8.73 -5.55
CA ASP A 13 -12.37 -7.73 -5.54
C ASP A 13 -11.64 -7.71 -4.19
N ILE A 14 -11.02 -8.82 -3.84
CA ILE A 14 -10.31 -9.03 -2.57
C ILE A 14 -9.05 -8.16 -2.49
N ALA A 15 -8.31 -8.02 -3.60
CA ALA A 15 -7.12 -7.17 -3.70
C ALA A 15 -7.45 -5.66 -3.81
N GLN A 16 -8.74 -5.30 -3.70
CA GLN A 16 -9.23 -3.93 -3.76
C GLN A 16 -8.84 -3.18 -5.04
N LYS A 17 -8.98 -3.84 -6.18
CA LYS A 17 -8.64 -3.31 -7.52
C LYS A 17 -9.36 -2.00 -7.81
N ALA A 18 -10.67 -1.94 -7.55
CA ALA A 18 -11.47 -0.75 -7.81
C ALA A 18 -10.94 0.46 -7.01
N THR A 19 -10.66 0.26 -5.72
CA THR A 19 -10.11 1.28 -4.82
C THR A 19 -8.72 1.74 -5.30
N THR A 20 -7.83 0.79 -5.59
CA THR A 20 -6.46 1.06 -6.03
C THR A 20 -6.44 1.86 -7.32
N LEU A 21 -7.22 1.45 -8.32
CA LEU A 21 -7.31 2.17 -9.60
C LEU A 21 -7.92 3.56 -9.44
N ALA A 22 -8.94 3.73 -8.58
CA ALA A 22 -9.53 5.03 -8.32
C ALA A 22 -8.52 6.03 -7.73
N PHE A 23 -7.70 5.62 -6.77
CA PHE A 23 -6.63 6.43 -6.24
C PHE A 23 -5.54 6.71 -7.28
N PHE A 24 -5.08 5.69 -7.98
CA PHE A 24 -4.01 5.81 -8.97
C PHE A 24 -4.39 6.73 -10.14
N GLN A 25 -5.65 6.74 -10.54
CA GLN A 25 -6.19 7.61 -11.59
C GLN A 25 -6.62 8.99 -11.09
N CYS A 26 -6.59 9.23 -9.77
CA CYS A 26 -6.89 10.54 -9.22
C CYS A 26 -5.86 11.57 -9.68
N GLU A 27 -6.29 12.56 -10.45
CA GLU A 27 -5.39 13.60 -10.99
C GLU A 27 -4.89 14.58 -9.93
N LYS A 28 -5.59 14.69 -8.79
CA LYS A 28 -5.16 15.56 -7.69
C LYS A 28 -3.99 14.91 -6.95
N PRO A 29 -2.98 15.69 -6.52
CA PRO A 29 -1.97 15.17 -5.61
C PRO A 29 -2.59 14.63 -4.32
N VAL A 30 -2.12 13.47 -3.90
CA VAL A 30 -2.50 12.83 -2.65
C VAL A 30 -1.26 12.70 -1.78
N LEU A 31 -1.33 13.15 -0.54
CA LEU A 31 -0.24 13.04 0.42
C LEU A 31 -0.68 12.20 1.59
N ALA A 32 0.17 11.28 2.04
CA ALA A 32 -0.07 10.46 3.21
C ALA A 32 0.76 10.95 4.40
N ALA A 33 0.09 11.09 5.55
CA ALA A 33 0.72 11.33 6.85
C ALA A 33 0.55 10.08 7.72
N VAL A 34 1.57 9.23 7.76
CA VAL A 34 1.54 7.96 8.50
C VAL A 34 2.00 8.21 9.92
N ASN A 35 1.07 8.30 10.85
CA ASN A 35 1.30 8.74 12.22
C ASN A 35 1.72 7.62 13.20
N GLY A 36 1.71 6.37 12.76
CA GLY A 36 2.03 5.21 13.60
C GLY A 36 2.27 3.95 12.78
N LEU A 37 1.93 2.80 13.35
CA LEU A 37 2.09 1.52 12.67
C LEU A 37 1.21 1.42 11.40
N ALA A 38 1.80 0.91 10.32
CA ALA A 38 1.09 0.60 9.09
C ALA A 38 1.41 -0.83 8.64
N ILE A 39 0.47 -1.75 8.85
CA ILE A 39 0.67 -3.19 8.64
C ILE A 39 -0.15 -3.66 7.45
N GLY A 40 0.48 -4.42 6.54
CA GLY A 40 -0.17 -4.98 5.36
C GLY A 40 -0.87 -3.92 4.52
N GLY A 41 -2.17 -4.09 4.27
CA GLY A 41 -2.99 -3.19 3.47
C GLY A 41 -2.93 -1.71 3.87
N ALA A 42 -2.65 -1.40 5.14
CA ALA A 42 -2.52 -0.02 5.57
C ALA A 42 -1.34 0.70 4.91
N PHE A 43 -0.20 0.01 4.74
CA PHE A 43 0.95 0.59 4.05
C PHE A 43 0.85 0.46 2.53
N THR A 44 0.37 -0.68 2.03
CA THR A 44 0.21 -0.86 0.58
C THR A 44 -0.85 0.08 0.00
N LEU A 45 -1.88 0.46 0.78
CA LEU A 45 -2.79 1.53 0.40
C LEU A 45 -2.09 2.89 0.31
N ALA A 46 -1.21 3.21 1.25
CA ALA A 46 -0.44 4.46 1.17
C ALA A 46 0.45 4.49 -0.08
N LEU A 47 1.11 3.36 -0.42
CA LEU A 47 1.90 3.23 -1.65
C LEU A 47 1.05 3.38 -2.93
N ALA A 48 -0.17 2.83 -2.93
CA ALA A 48 -1.06 2.87 -4.08
C ALA A 48 -1.70 4.26 -4.29
N ALA A 49 -2.00 4.95 -3.19
CA ALA A 49 -2.79 6.17 -3.20
C ALA A 49 -1.96 7.44 -3.21
N ALA A 50 -0.81 7.46 -2.51
CA ALA A 50 -0.09 8.70 -2.23
C ALA A 50 1.03 8.98 -3.22
N ASP A 51 1.13 10.24 -3.62
CA ASP A 51 2.25 10.77 -4.40
C ASP A 51 3.46 11.10 -3.52
N GLN A 52 3.21 11.37 -2.25
CA GLN A 52 4.22 11.62 -1.23
C GLN A 52 3.78 11.01 0.10
N ILE A 53 4.72 10.40 0.81
CA ILE A 53 4.49 9.75 2.10
C ILE A 53 5.41 10.36 3.15
N TYR A 54 4.83 10.92 4.20
CA TYR A 54 5.52 11.44 5.37
C TYR A 54 5.24 10.55 6.57
N LEU A 55 6.26 10.27 7.35
CA LEU A 55 6.18 9.34 8.47
C LEU A 55 6.43 10.06 9.79
N SER A 56 5.69 9.71 10.81
CA SER A 56 6.07 10.01 12.18
C SER A 56 7.32 9.22 12.57
N GLU A 57 8.14 9.76 13.46
CA GLU A 57 9.24 9.04 14.12
C GLU A 57 8.80 7.77 14.85
N HIS A 58 7.49 7.67 15.19
CA HIS A 58 6.89 6.50 15.81
C HIS A 58 6.31 5.51 14.80
N ALA A 59 6.35 5.84 13.50
CA ALA A 59 5.83 4.98 12.46
C ALA A 59 6.77 3.81 12.17
N TRP A 60 6.16 2.67 11.87
CA TRP A 60 6.85 1.51 11.36
C TRP A 60 5.91 0.69 10.48
N VAL A 61 6.50 -0.10 9.61
CA VAL A 61 5.77 -0.91 8.63
C VAL A 61 6.09 -2.38 8.80
N ARG A 62 5.13 -3.22 8.48
CA ARG A 62 5.30 -4.65 8.35
C ARG A 62 4.41 -5.17 7.22
N LEU A 63 4.93 -6.05 6.39
CA LEU A 63 4.20 -6.68 5.28
C LEU A 63 4.03 -8.18 5.58
N PRO A 64 3.03 -8.59 6.39
CA PRO A 64 2.95 -9.93 6.95
C PRO A 64 2.25 -10.95 6.04
N PHE A 65 2.11 -10.68 4.75
CA PHE A 65 1.33 -11.50 3.81
C PHE A 65 1.77 -12.96 3.81
N ALA A 66 3.06 -13.23 3.59
CA ALA A 66 3.59 -14.60 3.59
C ALA A 66 3.42 -15.30 4.94
N SER A 67 3.55 -14.57 6.07
CA SER A 67 3.35 -15.16 7.41
C SER A 67 1.88 -15.44 7.75
N LEU A 68 0.96 -14.97 6.92
CA LEU A 68 -0.46 -15.29 7.00
C LEU A 68 -0.89 -16.33 5.94
N GLY A 69 0.04 -16.81 5.11
CA GLY A 69 -0.27 -17.73 4.02
C GLY A 69 -1.08 -17.09 2.88
N ILE A 70 -0.97 -15.76 2.67
CA ILE A 70 -1.67 -15.03 1.62
C ILE A 70 -0.73 -14.29 0.69
N ALA A 71 -1.26 -13.90 -0.49
CA ALA A 71 -0.57 -12.99 -1.39
C ALA A 71 -0.70 -11.54 -0.91
N ALA A 72 0.17 -10.69 -1.42
CA ALA A 72 0.08 -9.25 -1.22
C ALA A 72 -1.09 -8.65 -2.01
N GLU A 73 -1.51 -7.44 -1.65
CA GLU A 73 -2.71 -6.76 -2.16
C GLU A 73 -2.44 -5.29 -2.50
N LEU A 74 -3.47 -4.60 -3.02
CA LEU A 74 -3.46 -3.17 -3.32
C LEU A 74 -2.36 -2.76 -4.31
N GLY A 75 -2.01 -3.66 -5.23
CA GLY A 75 -0.98 -3.41 -6.24
C GLY A 75 0.44 -3.42 -5.69
N SER A 76 0.68 -3.93 -4.48
CA SER A 76 2.02 -3.98 -3.90
C SER A 76 3.00 -4.80 -4.74
N THR A 77 2.52 -5.84 -5.44
CA THR A 77 3.34 -6.61 -6.40
C THR A 77 3.71 -5.82 -7.65
N PHE A 78 2.98 -4.74 -7.94
CA PHE A 78 3.27 -3.80 -9.01
C PHE A 78 4.18 -2.66 -8.55
N PHE A 79 3.87 -2.03 -7.40
CA PHE A 79 4.58 -0.83 -6.93
C PHE A 79 5.96 -1.16 -6.37
N LEU A 80 6.08 -2.13 -5.46
CA LEU A 80 7.34 -2.40 -4.79
C LEU A 80 8.49 -2.76 -5.75
N PRO A 81 8.30 -3.64 -6.77
CA PRO A 81 9.38 -3.92 -7.70
C PRO A 81 9.81 -2.72 -8.55
N ARG A 82 8.91 -1.77 -8.81
CA ARG A 82 9.20 -0.54 -9.55
C ARG A 82 9.95 0.49 -8.72
N LEU A 83 9.68 0.52 -7.43
CA LEU A 83 10.34 1.44 -6.50
C LEU A 83 11.70 0.91 -6.01
N LEU A 84 11.84 -0.41 -5.82
CA LEU A 84 12.97 -1.04 -5.12
C LEU A 84 13.81 -1.99 -6.00
N GLY A 85 13.30 -2.36 -7.17
CA GLY A 85 13.78 -3.52 -7.91
C GLY A 85 13.27 -4.84 -7.31
N LEU A 86 13.34 -5.92 -8.13
CA LEU A 86 12.73 -7.22 -7.80
C LEU A 86 13.29 -7.88 -6.53
N HIS A 87 14.60 -7.80 -6.31
CA HIS A 87 15.23 -8.48 -5.17
C HIS A 87 14.75 -7.90 -3.82
N LYS A 88 14.80 -6.58 -3.67
CA LYS A 88 14.39 -5.93 -2.43
C LYS A 88 12.86 -6.03 -2.23
N ALA A 89 12.07 -5.92 -3.29
CA ALA A 89 10.63 -6.12 -3.21
C ALA A 89 10.26 -7.52 -2.70
N LYS A 90 10.93 -8.57 -3.22
CA LYS A 90 10.74 -9.94 -2.76
C LYS A 90 11.16 -10.13 -1.31
N GLU A 91 12.29 -9.56 -0.91
CA GLU A 91 12.74 -9.57 0.49
C GLU A 91 11.65 -9.02 1.43
N LEU A 92 11.11 -7.82 1.13
CA LEU A 92 10.08 -7.20 1.96
C LEU A 92 8.75 -7.96 1.97
N LEU A 93 8.38 -8.60 0.86
CA LEU A 93 7.12 -9.35 0.76
C LEU A 93 7.21 -10.78 1.32
N TYR A 94 8.38 -11.41 1.28
CA TYR A 94 8.57 -12.79 1.73
C TYR A 94 8.88 -12.86 3.22
N TYR A 95 9.60 -11.87 3.76
CA TYR A 95 9.99 -11.82 5.17
C TYR A 95 9.20 -10.73 5.90
N PRO A 96 8.39 -11.11 6.90
CA PRO A 96 7.49 -10.17 7.59
C PRO A 96 8.21 -9.38 8.69
N ASP A 97 9.40 -8.88 8.39
CA ASP A 97 10.20 -8.14 9.35
C ASP A 97 9.64 -6.71 9.56
N LYS A 98 9.88 -6.16 10.73
CA LYS A 98 9.54 -4.79 11.05
C LYS A 98 10.52 -3.85 10.33
N ILE A 99 9.98 -2.83 9.67
CA ILE A 99 10.74 -1.80 8.98
C ILE A 99 10.48 -0.48 9.69
N GLU A 100 11.49 0.10 10.28
CA GLU A 100 11.40 1.39 10.98
C GLU A 100 11.32 2.56 10.00
N ALA A 101 10.76 3.68 10.43
CA ALA A 101 10.52 4.84 9.58
C ALA A 101 11.79 5.36 8.85
N PRO A 102 12.98 5.46 9.47
CA PRO A 102 14.18 5.88 8.75
C PRO A 102 14.54 4.97 7.58
N ALA A 103 14.44 3.64 7.76
CA ALA A 103 14.74 2.69 6.71
C ALA A 103 13.78 2.80 5.51
N LEU A 104 12.52 3.19 5.73
CA LEU A 104 11.57 3.44 4.64
C LEU A 104 11.97 4.65 3.78
N VAL A 105 12.57 5.68 4.38
CA VAL A 105 13.12 6.83 3.65
C VAL A 105 14.37 6.43 2.88
N GLU A 106 15.28 5.68 3.48
CA GLU A 106 16.49 5.16 2.82
C GLU A 106 16.15 4.27 1.62
N LEU A 107 15.08 3.50 1.72
CA LEU A 107 14.55 2.67 0.63
C LEU A 107 13.81 3.48 -0.45
N GLY A 108 13.54 4.76 -0.25
CA GLY A 108 12.75 5.58 -1.17
C GLY A 108 11.24 5.26 -1.15
N LEU A 109 10.75 4.59 -0.10
CA LEU A 109 9.32 4.29 0.10
C LEU A 109 8.58 5.40 0.85
N ALA A 110 9.31 6.37 1.41
CA ALA A 110 8.76 7.56 2.05
C ALA A 110 9.66 8.76 1.80
N ASN A 111 9.10 9.97 1.95
CA ASN A 111 9.79 11.22 1.65
C ASN A 111 10.58 11.77 2.85
N ALA A 112 10.04 11.65 4.06
CA ALA A 112 10.70 12.10 5.28
C ALA A 112 10.12 11.45 6.54
N VAL A 113 10.94 11.43 7.60
CA VAL A 113 10.52 11.17 8.98
C VAL A 113 10.48 12.50 9.73
N LEU A 114 9.44 12.70 10.52
CA LEU A 114 9.17 13.94 11.25
C LEU A 114 8.85 13.64 12.71
N PRO A 115 9.11 14.59 13.62
CA PRO A 115 8.55 14.53 14.96
C PRO A 115 7.03 14.35 14.89
N HIS A 116 6.48 13.49 15.74
CA HIS A 116 5.08 13.12 15.67
C HIS A 116 4.14 14.35 15.70
N ALA A 117 4.47 15.31 16.56
CA ALA A 117 3.67 16.53 16.70
C ALA A 117 3.69 17.43 15.46
N GLU A 118 4.69 17.32 14.60
CA GLU A 118 4.87 18.18 13.41
C GLU A 118 4.34 17.52 12.12
N LEU A 119 4.11 16.21 12.14
CA LEU A 119 3.78 15.42 10.94
C LEU A 119 2.62 15.99 10.14
N LEU A 120 1.51 16.25 10.80
CA LEU A 120 0.28 16.65 10.10
C LEU A 120 0.43 18.07 9.51
N GLU A 121 1.00 19.01 10.28
CA GLU A 121 1.19 20.37 9.81
C GLU A 121 2.21 20.43 8.66
N HIS A 122 3.32 19.68 8.78
CA HIS A 122 4.28 19.55 7.68
C HIS A 122 3.61 19.01 6.41
N THR A 123 2.86 17.92 6.52
CA THR A 123 2.18 17.31 5.37
C THR A 123 1.20 18.28 4.74
N ARG A 124 0.45 19.03 5.55
CA ARG A 124 -0.47 20.07 5.09
C ARG A 124 0.28 21.18 4.37
N GLU A 125 1.38 21.67 4.91
CA GLU A 125 2.21 22.68 4.28
C GLU A 125 2.77 22.20 2.92
N GLN A 126 3.20 20.96 2.80
CA GLN A 126 3.62 20.39 1.51
C GLN A 126 2.43 20.36 0.52
N ALA A 127 1.24 19.97 0.96
CA ALA A 127 0.05 19.98 0.11
C ALA A 127 -0.30 21.38 -0.41
N LEU A 128 -0.20 22.41 0.44
CA LEU A 128 -0.46 23.80 0.06
C LEU A 128 0.53 24.34 -0.98
N ARG A 129 1.73 23.79 -1.08
CA ARG A 129 2.72 24.12 -2.12
C ARG A 129 2.32 23.61 -3.51
N LEU A 130 1.40 22.65 -3.58
CA LEU A 130 0.95 22.03 -4.84
C LEU A 130 -0.28 22.69 -5.46
N ILE A 131 -0.89 23.63 -4.75
CA ILE A 131 -2.11 24.33 -5.18
C ILE A 131 -1.92 25.85 -5.25
N PRO A 132 -2.73 26.58 -6.05
CA PRO A 132 -2.69 28.03 -6.10
C PRO A 132 -2.94 28.68 -4.73
N PRO A 133 -2.29 29.83 -4.44
CA PRO A 133 -1.39 30.57 -5.33
C PRO A 133 0.07 30.07 -5.31
N ARG A 134 0.42 29.11 -4.47
CA ARG A 134 1.80 28.65 -4.23
C ARG A 134 2.30 27.64 -5.27
N GLY A 135 1.41 26.84 -5.84
CA GLY A 135 1.73 25.79 -6.81
C GLY A 135 0.93 25.90 -8.11
N ALA A 136 1.56 25.51 -9.21
CA ALA A 136 0.93 25.45 -10.52
C ALA A 136 0.08 24.17 -10.68
N GLY A 137 -1.06 24.11 -9.99
CA GLY A 137 -1.91 22.92 -9.87
C GLY A 137 -2.25 22.25 -11.19
N LEU A 138 -2.47 23.01 -12.28
CA LEU A 138 -2.72 22.42 -13.61
C LEU A 138 -1.50 21.68 -14.17
N SER A 139 -0.30 22.26 -14.00
CA SER A 139 0.95 21.63 -14.43
C SER A 139 1.22 20.34 -13.63
N ILE A 140 1.02 20.38 -12.32
CA ILE A 140 1.21 19.24 -11.43
C ILE A 140 0.26 18.08 -11.81
N ARG A 141 -1.01 18.37 -12.06
CA ARG A 141 -1.99 17.38 -12.53
C ARG A 141 -1.60 16.78 -13.88
N ALA A 142 -1.14 17.61 -14.83
CA ALA A 142 -0.71 17.15 -16.13
C ALA A 142 0.51 16.21 -16.02
N MET A 143 1.48 16.55 -15.17
CA MET A 143 2.65 15.69 -14.91
C MET A 143 2.23 14.36 -14.26
N LYS A 144 1.39 14.39 -13.22
CA LYS A 144 0.87 13.18 -12.58
C LYS A 144 0.17 12.28 -13.60
N ARG A 145 -0.74 12.84 -14.40
CA ARG A 145 -1.44 12.11 -15.46
C ARG A 145 -0.47 11.46 -16.45
N ALA A 146 0.56 12.18 -16.89
CA ALA A 146 1.55 11.68 -17.84
C ALA A 146 2.39 10.52 -17.26
N MET A 147 2.68 10.54 -15.95
CA MET A 147 3.38 9.46 -15.26
C MET A 147 2.50 8.23 -15.03
N HIS A 148 1.22 8.43 -14.69
CA HIS A 148 0.33 7.35 -14.26
C HIS A 148 -0.39 6.66 -15.42
N LEU A 149 -0.90 7.43 -16.39
CA LEU A 149 -1.74 6.89 -17.47
C LEU A 149 -1.11 5.70 -18.24
N PRO A 150 0.18 5.73 -18.60
CA PRO A 150 0.82 4.60 -19.28
C PRO A 150 0.89 3.31 -18.44
N LEU A 151 0.74 3.41 -17.13
CA LEU A 151 0.89 2.29 -16.20
C LEU A 151 -0.44 1.65 -15.79
N VAL A 152 -1.58 2.27 -16.10
CA VAL A 152 -2.91 1.82 -15.65
C VAL A 152 -3.21 0.39 -16.08
N ALA A 153 -2.93 0.03 -17.33
CA ALA A 153 -3.19 -1.32 -17.83
C ALA A 153 -2.36 -2.39 -17.09
N SER A 154 -1.06 -2.15 -16.91
CA SER A 154 -0.19 -3.08 -16.17
C SER A 154 -0.51 -3.17 -14.68
N LEU A 155 -0.95 -2.07 -14.07
CA LEU A 155 -1.45 -2.10 -12.69
C LEU A 155 -2.74 -2.91 -12.59
N SER A 156 -3.68 -2.71 -13.53
CA SER A 156 -4.93 -3.48 -13.57
C SER A 156 -4.67 -4.98 -13.68
N GLU A 157 -3.74 -5.40 -14.56
CA GLU A 157 -3.34 -6.80 -14.72
C GLU A 157 -2.71 -7.37 -13.44
N ALA A 158 -1.83 -6.61 -12.77
CA ALA A 158 -1.22 -7.04 -11.52
C ALA A 158 -2.28 -7.25 -10.42
N LEU A 159 -3.27 -6.35 -10.33
CA LEU A 159 -4.38 -6.48 -9.38
C LEU A 159 -5.29 -7.68 -9.69
N ASP A 160 -5.48 -8.04 -10.96
CA ASP A 160 -6.20 -9.27 -11.33
C ASP A 160 -5.44 -10.52 -10.86
N LEU A 161 -4.11 -10.55 -11.00
CA LEU A 161 -3.27 -11.64 -10.50
C LEU A 161 -3.29 -11.71 -8.96
N GLU A 162 -3.26 -10.57 -8.27
CA GLU A 162 -3.41 -10.51 -6.81
C GLU A 162 -4.79 -11.04 -6.38
N ASN A 163 -5.88 -10.64 -7.04
CA ASN A 163 -7.23 -11.14 -6.77
C ASN A 163 -7.33 -12.67 -6.99
N GLU A 164 -6.81 -13.18 -8.09
CA GLU A 164 -6.80 -14.62 -8.36
C GLU A 164 -6.03 -15.40 -7.28
N ALA A 165 -4.85 -14.90 -6.91
CA ALA A 165 -4.00 -15.53 -5.89
C ALA A 165 -4.70 -15.52 -4.52
N LEU A 166 -5.23 -14.38 -4.08
CA LEU A 166 -5.94 -14.24 -2.81
C LEU A 166 -7.19 -15.13 -2.76
N GLY A 167 -7.98 -15.17 -3.84
CA GLY A 167 -9.16 -16.02 -3.94
C GLY A 167 -8.88 -17.53 -3.77
N LYS A 168 -7.69 -17.98 -4.19
CA LYS A 168 -7.21 -19.35 -3.98
C LYS A 168 -6.68 -19.53 -2.56
N LEU A 169 -5.78 -18.63 -2.11
CA LEU A 169 -5.05 -18.76 -0.86
C LEU A 169 -5.98 -18.65 0.37
N PHE A 170 -7.03 -17.85 0.34
CA PHE A 170 -8.01 -17.78 1.44
C PHE A 170 -8.74 -19.10 1.71
N ARG A 171 -8.64 -20.08 0.81
CA ARG A 171 -9.20 -21.42 0.98
C ARG A 171 -8.13 -22.46 1.36
N SER A 172 -6.87 -22.06 1.46
CA SER A 172 -5.77 -22.96 1.77
C SER A 172 -5.71 -23.33 3.26
N GLN A 173 -5.10 -24.44 3.55
CA GLN A 173 -4.77 -24.84 4.93
C GLN A 173 -3.76 -23.89 5.54
N ASP A 174 -2.82 -23.38 4.75
CA ASP A 174 -1.80 -22.44 5.20
C ASP A 174 -2.39 -21.10 5.65
N PHE A 175 -3.45 -20.60 5.00
CA PHE A 175 -4.15 -19.42 5.48
C PHE A 175 -4.83 -19.68 6.83
N ALA A 176 -5.54 -20.80 6.98
CA ALA A 176 -6.17 -21.19 8.23
C ALA A 176 -5.15 -21.30 9.36
N GLU A 177 -4.00 -21.94 9.08
CA GLU A 177 -2.87 -22.05 10.01
C GLU A 177 -2.29 -20.67 10.34
N GLY A 178 -2.04 -19.80 9.36
CA GLY A 178 -1.50 -18.46 9.56
C GLY A 178 -2.36 -17.62 10.50
N ILE A 179 -3.69 -17.69 10.35
CA ILE A 179 -4.64 -17.00 11.24
C ILE A 179 -4.61 -17.63 12.63
N THR A 180 -4.69 -18.96 12.73
CA THR A 180 -4.69 -19.68 14.01
C THR A 180 -3.42 -19.40 14.80
N ALA A 181 -2.25 -19.54 14.16
CA ALA A 181 -0.94 -19.28 14.78
C ALA A 181 -0.83 -17.83 15.31
N ARG A 182 -1.39 -16.85 14.55
CA ARG A 182 -1.43 -15.46 14.99
C ARG A 182 -2.30 -15.26 16.23
N VAL A 183 -3.47 -15.87 16.28
CA VAL A 183 -4.38 -15.79 17.46
C VAL A 183 -3.72 -16.45 18.69
N GLU A 184 -3.08 -17.59 18.49
CA GLU A 184 -2.39 -18.36 19.53
C GLU A 184 -1.00 -17.80 19.88
N LYS A 185 -0.54 -16.76 19.18
CA LYS A 185 0.78 -16.10 19.37
C LYS A 185 1.96 -17.07 19.26
N ARG A 186 1.88 -18.03 18.35
CA ARG A 186 2.94 -18.98 18.00
C ARG A 186 3.43 -18.82 16.57
N ALA A 187 4.53 -19.44 16.23
CA ALA A 187 4.98 -19.55 14.83
C ALA A 187 4.03 -20.47 14.04
N PRO A 188 3.68 -20.11 12.79
CA PRO A 188 2.88 -20.97 11.92
C PRO A 188 3.69 -22.18 11.46
N GLN A 189 2.97 -23.27 11.17
CA GLN A 189 3.51 -24.51 10.61
C GLN A 189 2.83 -24.78 9.26
N PHE A 190 3.35 -24.17 8.23
CA PHE A 190 2.79 -24.29 6.88
C PHE A 190 3.07 -25.65 6.26
N SER A 191 2.09 -26.17 5.51
CA SER A 191 2.15 -27.46 4.81
C SER A 191 2.36 -27.30 3.30
N GLY A 192 2.13 -26.10 2.76
CA GLY A 192 2.13 -25.84 1.33
C GLY A 192 0.84 -26.27 0.63
N CYS A 193 -0.28 -26.41 1.36
CA CYS A 193 -1.57 -26.89 0.84
C CYS A 193 -2.72 -25.91 1.10
#